data_64a90c1e61e56a18fc1b3b23e6d70cc5
#
_entry.id   64a90c1e61e56a18fc1b3b23e6d70cc5
#
_cell.length_a   1.000
_cell.length_b   1.000
_cell.length_c   1.000
_cell.angle_alpha   90.00
_cell.angle_beta   90.00
_cell.angle_gamma   90.00
#
_symmetry.space_group_name_H-M   'P 1'
#
loop_
_entity.id
_entity.type
_entity.pdbx_description
1 polymer ?
#
loop_
_entity_poly.entity_id
_entity_poly.type
_entity_poly.pdbx_seq_one_letter_code
_entity_poly.pdbx_strand_id
1 'polypeptide(L)'
;MKLIVNNLAFAYKEEPLWQNVSFTLAKGEVMTILGSNGIGKTTLLRVLIGFFKPLGEGSVRLITDVGDEYTPYANLKEFTEQIGYVPQVQNTAYSFLVRDYVVMGRAPHLGVFAKPKKEDYELADEVLDDLGIYHLRNRSFNTLSGGQQRQAVIARAIVQQPQLVIMDEPTNHLDYGNQFRVLQMVQKLSQKGIAVILTTHMPDQAFYLGGKTAILKPQGLEVGHVQDILTERALEEIYKLKIKLLYLPEQRRTICIPY
;
A
#
# COMPACT_ATOMS: atom_id res chain seq x y z
N MET A 1 -12.70 4.08 -10.76
CA MET A 1 -11.76 4.89 -9.94
C MET A 1 -10.46 5.13 -10.68
N LYS A 2 -9.88 6.34 -10.58
CA LYS A 2 -8.56 6.70 -11.12
C LYS A 2 -7.85 7.64 -10.14
N LEU A 3 -6.64 7.26 -9.71
CA LEU A 3 -5.74 8.15 -8.98
C LEU A 3 -4.85 8.87 -9.99
N ILE A 4 -4.74 10.19 -9.87
CA ILE A 4 -3.88 11.04 -10.69
C ILE A 4 -2.96 11.81 -9.76
N VAL A 5 -1.68 11.64 -9.96
CA VAL A 5 -0.61 12.33 -9.23
C VAL A 5 0.19 13.13 -10.24
N ASN A 6 0.29 14.45 -10.02
CA ASN A 6 0.98 15.35 -10.92
C ASN A 6 2.04 16.16 -10.17
N ASN A 7 3.25 16.08 -10.68
CA ASN A 7 4.39 16.95 -10.35
C ASN A 7 4.60 17.16 -8.84
N LEU A 8 4.48 16.10 -8.03
CA LEU A 8 4.75 16.21 -6.59
C LEU A 8 6.24 16.41 -6.35
N ALA A 9 6.53 17.27 -5.39
CA ALA A 9 7.84 17.46 -4.78
C ALA A 9 7.68 17.53 -3.26
N PHE A 10 8.69 17.13 -2.51
CA PHE A 10 8.67 17.21 -1.06
C PHE A 10 10.07 17.46 -0.48
N ALA A 11 10.12 18.25 0.58
CA ALA A 11 11.32 18.48 1.39
C ALA A 11 10.96 18.50 2.88
N TYR A 12 11.85 18.01 3.72
CA TYR A 12 11.78 18.25 5.17
C TYR A 12 12.46 19.54 5.59
N LYS A 13 13.42 20.01 4.75
CA LYS A 13 14.21 21.23 4.94
C LYS A 13 14.30 21.95 3.58
N GLU A 14 15.37 22.64 3.33
CA GLU A 14 15.56 23.43 2.10
C GLU A 14 15.72 22.58 0.84
N GLU A 15 16.43 21.43 0.93
CA GLU A 15 16.66 20.57 -0.23
C GLU A 15 15.51 19.57 -0.44
N PRO A 16 15.01 19.43 -1.68
CA PRO A 16 14.00 18.44 -2.00
C PRO A 16 14.49 17.01 -1.75
N LEU A 17 13.69 16.23 -1.03
CA LEU A 17 13.91 14.80 -0.87
C LEU A 17 13.69 14.06 -2.20
N TRP A 18 12.68 14.48 -2.92
CA TRP A 18 12.36 14.11 -4.29
C TRP A 18 11.46 15.16 -4.95
N GLN A 19 11.45 15.18 -6.29
CA GLN A 19 10.66 16.11 -7.11
C GLN A 19 10.15 15.42 -8.38
N ASN A 20 9.31 16.10 -9.15
CA ASN A 20 8.78 15.63 -10.44
C ASN A 20 8.10 14.24 -10.36
N VAL A 21 7.43 13.93 -9.24
CA VAL A 21 6.70 12.65 -9.09
C VAL A 21 5.34 12.77 -9.74
N SER A 22 5.14 12.02 -10.83
CA SER A 22 3.89 11.99 -11.58
C SER A 22 3.56 10.56 -12.00
N PHE A 23 2.30 10.15 -11.80
CA PHE A 23 1.79 8.87 -12.28
C PHE A 23 0.26 8.82 -12.25
N THR A 24 -0.29 7.81 -12.88
CA THR A 24 -1.72 7.47 -12.79
C THR A 24 -1.88 6.01 -12.39
N LEU A 25 -2.94 5.73 -11.62
CA LEU A 25 -3.33 4.37 -11.25
C LEU A 25 -4.83 4.21 -11.47
N ALA A 26 -5.23 3.17 -12.20
CA ALA A 26 -6.62 2.84 -12.46
C ALA A 26 -7.16 1.83 -11.44
N LYS A 27 -8.47 1.65 -11.44
CA LYS A 27 -9.19 0.64 -10.66
C LYS A 27 -8.59 -0.75 -10.90
N GLY A 28 -8.34 -1.47 -9.80
CA GLY A 28 -7.79 -2.83 -9.85
C GLY A 28 -6.32 -2.92 -10.27
N GLU A 29 -5.65 -1.81 -10.59
CA GLU A 29 -4.20 -1.85 -10.85
C GLU A 29 -3.40 -1.97 -9.56
N VAL A 30 -2.28 -2.69 -9.65
CA VAL A 30 -1.25 -2.74 -8.61
C VAL A 30 -0.05 -1.93 -9.05
N MET A 31 0.44 -1.04 -8.18
CA MET A 31 1.70 -0.32 -8.36
C MET A 31 2.66 -0.65 -7.23
N THR A 32 3.82 -1.20 -7.57
CA THR A 32 4.91 -1.47 -6.62
C THR A 32 5.96 -0.37 -6.73
N ILE A 33 6.29 0.28 -5.61
CA ILE A 33 7.29 1.35 -5.56
C ILE A 33 8.56 0.83 -4.90
N LEU A 34 9.66 0.84 -5.66
CA LEU A 34 11.00 0.50 -5.19
C LEU A 34 11.87 1.76 -5.07
N GLY A 35 13.00 1.62 -4.43
CA GLY A 35 14.01 2.67 -4.27
C GLY A 35 14.90 2.35 -3.08
N SER A 36 16.06 3.00 -3.02
CA SER A 36 17.03 2.82 -1.93
C SER A 36 16.43 3.15 -0.56
N ASN A 37 17.03 2.63 0.49
CA ASN A 37 16.64 2.99 1.86
C ASN A 37 16.88 4.49 2.10
N GLY A 38 15.93 5.13 2.78
CA GLY A 38 16.00 6.56 3.06
C GLY A 38 15.58 7.50 1.90
N ILE A 39 15.30 6.97 0.69
CA ILE A 39 14.89 7.80 -0.47
C ILE A 39 13.54 8.50 -0.27
N GLY A 40 12.77 8.15 0.76
CA GLY A 40 11.49 8.79 1.05
C GLY A 40 10.26 8.04 0.53
N LYS A 41 10.30 6.71 0.36
CA LYS A 41 9.11 5.92 -0.04
C LYS A 41 7.94 6.12 0.93
N THR A 42 8.15 5.95 2.23
CA THR A 42 7.15 6.22 3.28
C THR A 42 6.65 7.67 3.23
N THR A 43 7.54 8.63 2.98
CA THR A 43 7.19 10.05 2.84
C THR A 43 6.28 10.27 1.63
N LEU A 44 6.58 9.64 0.49
CA LEU A 44 5.70 9.70 -0.68
C LEU A 44 4.30 9.18 -0.35
N LEU A 45 4.20 8.01 0.28
CA LEU A 45 2.89 7.48 0.71
C LEU A 45 2.16 8.45 1.64
N ARG A 46 2.85 9.09 2.57
CA ARG A 46 2.27 10.09 3.50
C ARG A 46 1.80 11.36 2.79
N VAL A 47 2.48 11.78 1.74
CA VAL A 47 2.01 12.88 0.87
C VAL A 47 0.76 12.45 0.10
N LEU A 48 0.75 11.24 -0.46
CA LEU A 48 -0.39 10.71 -1.20
C LEU A 48 -1.67 10.64 -0.37
N ILE A 49 -1.58 10.34 0.93
CA ILE A 49 -2.74 10.27 1.84
C ILE A 49 -3.02 11.59 2.58
N GLY A 50 -2.28 12.67 2.28
CA GLY A 50 -2.52 14.00 2.84
C GLY A 50 -1.91 14.27 4.22
N PHE A 51 -1.06 13.38 4.74
CA PHE A 51 -0.33 13.62 6.01
C PHE A 51 0.67 14.77 5.88
N PHE A 52 1.30 14.89 4.72
CA PHE A 52 2.19 15.99 4.38
C PHE A 52 1.70 16.71 3.12
N LYS A 53 1.87 18.01 3.09
CA LYS A 53 1.59 18.80 1.88
C LYS A 53 2.81 18.76 0.95
N PRO A 54 2.63 18.63 -0.37
CA PRO A 54 3.71 18.73 -1.33
C PRO A 54 4.22 20.18 -1.40
N LEU A 55 5.41 20.36 -1.96
CA LEU A 55 5.95 21.66 -2.34
C LEU A 55 5.31 22.12 -3.65
N GLY A 56 5.12 23.44 -3.79
CA GLY A 56 4.62 24.05 -5.02
C GLY A 56 3.19 23.63 -5.37
N GLU A 57 2.93 23.48 -6.67
CA GLU A 57 1.59 23.22 -7.25
C GLU A 57 1.30 21.74 -7.52
N GLY A 58 2.11 20.82 -6.97
CA GLY A 58 1.89 19.38 -7.12
C GLY A 58 0.53 18.96 -6.57
N SER A 59 -0.13 18.02 -7.25
CA SER A 59 -1.49 17.60 -6.90
C SER A 59 -1.69 16.10 -6.82
N VAL A 60 -2.59 15.69 -5.93
CA VAL A 60 -3.12 14.33 -5.80
C VAL A 60 -4.64 14.42 -5.98
N ARG A 61 -5.18 13.70 -6.95
CA ARG A 61 -6.62 13.66 -7.25
C ARG A 61 -7.09 12.22 -7.38
N LEU A 62 -8.17 11.89 -6.71
CA LEU A 62 -8.85 10.60 -6.82
C LEU A 62 -10.20 10.84 -7.46
N ILE A 63 -10.42 10.23 -8.61
CA ILE A 63 -11.68 10.29 -9.35
C ILE A 63 -12.39 8.95 -9.13
N THR A 64 -13.60 8.99 -8.59
CA THR A 64 -14.41 7.79 -8.32
C THR A 64 -15.05 7.23 -9.61
N ASP A 65 -15.67 6.06 -9.53
CA ASP A 65 -16.39 5.46 -10.66
C ASP A 65 -17.62 6.27 -11.07
N VAL A 66 -18.18 7.08 -10.18
CA VAL A 66 -19.33 7.97 -10.45
C VAL A 66 -18.91 9.37 -10.89
N GLY A 67 -17.61 9.64 -10.96
CA GLY A 67 -17.06 10.90 -11.47
C GLY A 67 -16.75 11.95 -10.40
N ASP A 68 -17.00 11.67 -9.11
CA ASP A 68 -16.61 12.58 -8.03
C ASP A 68 -15.07 12.68 -7.96
N GLU A 69 -14.58 13.89 -7.71
CA GLU A 69 -13.15 14.17 -7.56
C GLU A 69 -12.83 14.61 -6.13
N TYR A 70 -11.92 13.92 -5.50
CA TYR A 70 -11.43 14.22 -4.14
C TYR A 70 -9.93 14.46 -4.13
N THR A 71 -9.49 15.37 -3.28
CA THR A 71 -8.09 15.66 -3.01
C THR A 71 -7.84 15.68 -1.51
N PRO A 72 -6.68 15.18 -1.03
CA PRO A 72 -6.39 15.15 0.40
C PRO A 72 -6.28 16.53 1.04
N TYR A 73 -6.20 17.59 0.22
CA TYR A 73 -5.95 18.95 0.71
C TYR A 73 -7.21 19.84 0.74
N ALA A 74 -8.32 19.40 0.14
CA ALA A 74 -9.59 20.13 0.14
C ALA A 74 -10.76 19.31 0.68
N ASN A 75 -10.81 18.01 0.39
CA ASN A 75 -11.91 17.11 0.76
C ASN A 75 -11.35 15.95 1.59
N LEU A 76 -10.61 16.24 2.67
CA LEU A 76 -9.86 15.22 3.41
C LEU A 76 -10.75 14.09 3.93
N LYS A 77 -11.96 14.38 4.40
CA LYS A 77 -12.87 13.36 4.92
C LYS A 77 -13.28 12.39 3.82
N GLU A 78 -13.87 12.91 2.75
CA GLU A 78 -14.35 12.14 1.60
C GLU A 78 -13.19 11.38 0.92
N PHE A 79 -12.02 12.02 0.84
CA PHE A 79 -10.81 11.39 0.32
C PHE A 79 -10.35 10.21 1.19
N THR A 80 -10.35 10.37 2.52
CA THR A 80 -9.95 9.30 3.45
C THR A 80 -10.94 8.14 3.48
N GLU A 81 -12.22 8.38 3.23
CA GLU A 81 -13.23 7.32 3.07
C GLU A 81 -12.91 6.39 1.88
N GLN A 82 -12.20 6.88 0.87
CA GLN A 82 -11.85 6.11 -0.33
C GLN A 82 -10.53 5.34 -0.20
N ILE A 83 -9.74 5.58 0.85
CA ILE A 83 -8.36 5.06 0.93
C ILE A 83 -8.13 4.28 2.21
N GLY A 84 -7.75 3.01 2.08
CA GLY A 84 -7.22 2.20 3.17
C GLY A 84 -5.70 2.37 3.29
N TYR A 85 -5.18 2.63 4.49
CA TYR A 85 -3.74 2.74 4.72
C TYR A 85 -3.22 1.67 5.66
N VAL A 86 -2.17 0.96 5.23
CA VAL A 86 -1.44 -0.07 5.98
C VAL A 86 -0.03 0.46 6.27
N PRO A 87 0.26 0.92 7.49
CA PRO A 87 1.58 1.45 7.86
C PRO A 87 2.63 0.33 8.00
N GLN A 88 3.90 0.70 7.91
CA GLN A 88 5.03 -0.22 8.07
C GLN A 88 5.06 -0.87 9.46
N VAL A 89 4.91 -0.05 10.51
CA VAL A 89 4.89 -0.50 11.90
C VAL A 89 3.57 -0.10 12.54
N GLN A 90 2.98 -1.01 13.30
CA GLN A 90 1.81 -0.73 14.09
C GLN A 90 1.98 -1.32 15.49
N ASN A 91 2.19 -0.43 16.45
CA ASN A 91 2.16 -0.77 17.87
C ASN A 91 0.83 -0.32 18.45
N THR A 92 0.12 -1.22 19.11
CA THR A 92 -1.05 -0.87 19.90
C THR A 92 -0.66 -0.94 21.37
N ALA A 93 -0.84 0.18 22.09
CA ALA A 93 -0.63 0.22 23.54
C ALA A 93 -1.71 -0.56 24.31
N TYR A 94 -2.85 -0.81 23.65
CA TYR A 94 -4.01 -1.46 24.27
C TYR A 94 -4.26 -2.84 23.67
N SER A 95 -4.80 -3.74 24.47
CA SER A 95 -5.18 -5.10 24.06
C SER A 95 -6.63 -5.08 23.57
N PHE A 96 -6.80 -5.03 22.24
CA PHE A 96 -8.11 -5.16 21.60
C PHE A 96 -8.33 -6.58 21.10
N LEU A 97 -9.58 -7.04 21.03
CA LEU A 97 -9.91 -8.21 20.24
C LEU A 97 -9.67 -7.89 18.76
N VAL A 98 -9.27 -8.89 17.98
CA VAL A 98 -9.02 -8.72 16.53
C VAL A 98 -10.23 -8.11 15.82
N ARG A 99 -11.44 -8.58 16.15
CA ARG A 99 -12.68 -8.05 15.59
C ARG A 99 -12.85 -6.56 15.89
N ASP A 100 -12.64 -6.16 17.15
CA ASP A 100 -12.75 -4.76 17.57
C ASP A 100 -11.69 -3.89 16.89
N TYR A 101 -10.47 -4.42 16.78
CA TYR A 101 -9.39 -3.74 16.07
C TYR A 101 -9.72 -3.53 14.58
N VAL A 102 -10.31 -4.51 13.91
CA VAL A 102 -10.71 -4.39 12.50
C VAL A 102 -11.85 -3.38 12.33
N VAL A 103 -12.88 -3.43 13.19
CA VAL A 103 -14.00 -2.48 13.15
C VAL A 103 -13.56 -1.02 13.29
N MET A 104 -12.44 -0.71 13.96
CA MET A 104 -11.89 0.65 14.00
C MET A 104 -11.60 1.22 12.61
N GLY A 105 -11.42 0.38 11.59
CA GLY A 105 -11.29 0.81 10.20
C GLY A 105 -12.55 1.49 9.64
N ARG A 106 -13.71 1.33 10.29
CA ARG A 106 -14.95 2.01 9.92
C ARG A 106 -15.02 3.47 10.39
N ALA A 107 -14.05 3.92 11.19
CA ALA A 107 -14.05 5.27 11.77
C ALA A 107 -14.32 6.41 10.75
N PRO A 108 -13.78 6.42 9.52
CA PRO A 108 -14.08 7.47 8.55
C PRO A 108 -15.57 7.58 8.19
N HIS A 109 -16.32 6.49 8.25
CA HIS A 109 -17.75 6.44 7.96
C HIS A 109 -18.64 6.75 9.16
N LEU A 110 -18.06 6.88 10.34
CA LEU A 110 -18.79 7.15 11.59
C LEU A 110 -18.73 8.63 11.93
N GLY A 111 -19.78 9.14 12.57
CA GLY A 111 -19.74 10.46 13.18
C GLY A 111 -18.79 10.52 14.36
N VAL A 112 -18.29 11.70 14.73
CA VAL A 112 -17.24 11.92 15.74
C VAL A 112 -17.50 11.21 17.08
N PHE A 113 -18.76 11.08 17.50
CA PHE A 113 -19.16 10.42 18.74
C PHE A 113 -19.95 9.12 18.50
N ALA A 114 -20.06 8.67 17.24
CA ALA A 114 -20.79 7.47 16.92
C ALA A 114 -19.97 6.22 17.28
N LYS A 115 -20.67 5.20 17.76
CA LYS A 115 -20.09 3.87 17.98
C LYS A 115 -20.38 2.98 16.75
N PRO A 116 -19.51 2.02 16.44
CA PRO A 116 -19.77 1.01 15.43
C PRO A 116 -21.09 0.29 15.73
N LYS A 117 -21.88 0.05 14.68
CA LYS A 117 -23.16 -0.65 14.73
C LYS A 117 -22.97 -2.13 14.42
N LYS A 118 -24.06 -2.90 14.49
CA LYS A 118 -24.07 -4.32 14.18
C LYS A 118 -23.56 -4.60 12.77
N GLU A 119 -23.97 -3.78 11.79
CA GLU A 119 -23.58 -3.89 10.38
C GLU A 119 -22.05 -3.72 10.19
N ASP A 120 -21.42 -2.82 10.97
CA ASP A 120 -19.96 -2.63 10.93
C ASP A 120 -19.21 -3.86 11.45
N TYR A 121 -19.75 -4.53 12.46
CA TYR A 121 -19.20 -5.78 12.98
C TYR A 121 -19.41 -6.96 12.03
N GLU A 122 -20.55 -7.04 11.37
CA GLU A 122 -20.83 -8.05 10.33
C GLU A 122 -19.85 -7.89 9.17
N LEU A 123 -19.63 -6.65 8.70
CA LEU A 123 -18.63 -6.37 7.67
C LEU A 123 -17.20 -6.73 8.11
N ALA A 124 -16.84 -6.49 9.37
CA ALA A 124 -15.55 -6.90 9.89
C ALA A 124 -15.39 -8.43 9.90
N ASP A 125 -16.45 -9.16 10.25
CA ASP A 125 -16.47 -10.62 10.21
C ASP A 125 -16.32 -11.16 8.78
N GLU A 126 -17.00 -10.56 7.80
CA GLU A 126 -16.87 -10.90 6.37
C GLU A 126 -15.44 -10.68 5.88
N VAL A 127 -14.82 -9.53 6.21
CA VAL A 127 -13.44 -9.25 5.82
C VAL A 127 -12.46 -10.21 6.47
N LEU A 128 -12.66 -10.57 7.73
CA LEU A 128 -11.82 -11.55 8.43
C LEU A 128 -11.94 -12.94 7.79
N ASP A 129 -13.12 -13.33 7.32
CA ASP A 129 -13.35 -14.60 6.63
C ASP A 129 -12.71 -14.61 5.24
N ASP A 130 -12.91 -13.56 4.44
CA ASP A 130 -12.28 -13.34 3.14
C ASP A 130 -10.75 -13.48 3.16
N LEU A 131 -10.13 -13.05 4.27
CA LEU A 131 -8.70 -13.13 4.51
C LEU A 131 -8.26 -14.45 5.19
N GLY A 132 -9.22 -15.34 5.53
CA GLY A 132 -8.96 -16.64 6.16
C GLY A 132 -8.52 -16.56 7.62
N ILE A 133 -8.80 -15.44 8.31
CA ILE A 133 -8.42 -15.20 9.70
C ILE A 133 -9.62 -15.01 10.65
N TYR A 134 -10.82 -15.37 10.23
CA TYR A 134 -12.03 -15.28 11.05
C TYR A 134 -11.90 -16.01 12.39
N HIS A 135 -11.17 -17.14 12.42
CA HIS A 135 -10.90 -17.90 13.64
C HIS A 135 -10.12 -17.11 14.71
N LEU A 136 -9.49 -15.99 14.34
CA LEU A 136 -8.74 -15.11 15.25
C LEU A 136 -9.59 -14.00 15.86
N ARG A 137 -10.86 -13.80 15.43
CA ARG A 137 -11.68 -12.62 15.75
C ARG A 137 -11.82 -12.30 17.24
N ASN A 138 -11.85 -13.35 18.07
CA ASN A 138 -11.99 -13.27 19.53
C ASN A 138 -10.64 -13.32 20.27
N ARG A 139 -9.52 -13.39 19.56
CA ARG A 139 -8.19 -13.34 20.19
C ARG A 139 -7.76 -11.90 20.41
N SER A 140 -6.93 -11.69 21.42
CA SER A 140 -6.28 -10.40 21.61
C SER A 140 -5.25 -10.15 20.49
N PHE A 141 -5.27 -8.95 19.87
CA PHE A 141 -4.34 -8.55 18.82
C PHE A 141 -2.87 -8.73 19.23
N ASN A 142 -2.54 -8.40 20.50
CA ASN A 142 -1.17 -8.47 21.01
C ASN A 142 -0.66 -9.91 21.22
N THR A 143 -1.54 -10.91 21.19
CA THR A 143 -1.17 -12.35 21.30
C THR A 143 -0.96 -13.03 19.95
N LEU A 144 -1.15 -12.29 18.85
CA LEU A 144 -0.99 -12.81 17.50
C LEU A 144 0.49 -12.87 17.10
N SER A 145 0.84 -13.80 16.21
CA SER A 145 2.13 -13.77 15.51
C SER A 145 2.23 -12.53 14.62
N GLY A 146 3.44 -12.08 14.28
CA GLY A 146 3.66 -10.92 13.41
C GLY A 146 2.90 -11.00 12.08
N GLY A 147 2.85 -12.20 11.45
CA GLY A 147 2.07 -12.42 10.23
C GLY A 147 0.57 -12.28 10.46
N GLN A 148 0.03 -12.82 11.55
CA GLN A 148 -1.39 -12.67 11.90
C GLN A 148 -1.74 -11.21 12.23
N GLN A 149 -0.86 -10.49 12.94
CA GLN A 149 -1.03 -9.06 13.18
C GLN A 149 -1.08 -8.28 11.87
N ARG A 150 -0.16 -8.58 10.92
CA ARG A 150 -0.15 -7.94 9.60
C ARG A 150 -1.45 -8.18 8.84
N GLN A 151 -1.99 -9.40 8.87
CA GLN A 151 -3.27 -9.72 8.25
C GLN A 151 -4.42 -8.92 8.89
N ALA A 152 -4.46 -8.79 10.22
CA ALA A 152 -5.47 -7.98 10.91
C ALA A 152 -5.34 -6.48 10.59
N VAL A 153 -4.11 -5.96 10.42
CA VAL A 153 -3.87 -4.56 9.99
C VAL A 153 -4.40 -4.34 8.56
N ILE A 154 -4.18 -5.30 7.66
CA ILE A 154 -4.72 -5.25 6.31
C ILE A 154 -6.26 -5.34 6.36
N ALA A 155 -6.82 -6.25 7.17
CA ALA A 155 -8.27 -6.34 7.37
C ALA A 155 -8.89 -5.02 7.82
N ARG A 156 -8.24 -4.30 8.75
CA ARG A 156 -8.68 -2.97 9.20
C ARG A 156 -8.69 -1.94 8.09
N ALA A 157 -7.75 -2.00 7.14
CA ALA A 157 -7.75 -1.09 6.00
C ALA A 157 -8.85 -1.46 4.98
N ILE A 158 -9.17 -2.75 4.83
CA ILE A 158 -10.16 -3.25 3.87
C ILE A 158 -11.61 -3.06 4.36
N VAL A 159 -11.86 -3.20 5.67
CA VAL A 159 -13.22 -3.04 6.24
C VAL A 159 -13.82 -1.65 5.99
N GLN A 160 -12.98 -0.69 5.72
CA GLN A 160 -13.36 0.65 5.28
C GLN A 160 -14.05 0.65 3.91
N GLN A 161 -13.96 -0.45 3.13
CA GLN A 161 -14.43 -0.57 1.74
C GLN A 161 -13.78 0.44 0.79
N PRO A 162 -12.45 0.57 0.81
CA PRO A 162 -11.75 1.59 0.04
C PRO A 162 -11.73 1.26 -1.46
N GLN A 163 -11.57 2.28 -2.30
CA GLN A 163 -11.27 2.12 -3.73
C GLN A 163 -9.77 1.98 -4.00
N LEU A 164 -8.93 2.44 -3.06
CA LEU A 164 -7.47 2.37 -3.11
C LEU A 164 -6.92 1.91 -1.75
N VAL A 165 -6.01 0.93 -1.76
CA VAL A 165 -5.23 0.56 -0.57
C VAL A 165 -3.77 0.94 -0.77
N ILE A 166 -3.22 1.68 0.18
CA ILE A 166 -1.81 2.09 0.21
C ILE A 166 -1.10 1.33 1.34
N MET A 167 -0.02 0.61 1.02
CA MET A 167 0.71 -0.22 1.96
C MET A 167 2.19 0.16 2.03
N ASP A 168 2.67 0.46 3.22
CA ASP A 168 4.08 0.78 3.44
C ASP A 168 4.84 -0.46 3.91
N GLU A 169 5.69 -1.01 3.03
CA GLU A 169 6.48 -2.22 3.24
C GLU A 169 5.69 -3.36 3.94
N PRO A 170 4.56 -3.83 3.36
CA PRO A 170 3.63 -4.70 4.06
C PRO A 170 4.18 -6.08 4.42
N THR A 171 5.27 -6.48 3.81
CA THR A 171 5.92 -7.79 3.99
C THR A 171 7.14 -7.74 4.92
N ASN A 172 7.54 -6.55 5.37
CA ASN A 172 8.74 -6.38 6.17
C ASN A 172 8.61 -7.12 7.53
N HIS A 173 9.73 -7.71 8.00
CA HIS A 173 9.82 -8.49 9.23
C HIS A 173 8.91 -9.74 9.29
N LEU A 174 8.36 -10.18 8.17
CA LEU A 174 7.60 -11.43 8.07
C LEU A 174 8.49 -12.57 7.58
N ASP A 175 8.21 -13.79 8.03
CA ASP A 175 8.77 -14.99 7.42
C ASP A 175 8.28 -15.17 5.98
N TYR A 176 8.98 -16.00 5.22
CA TYR A 176 8.73 -16.19 3.79
C TYR A 176 7.28 -16.59 3.47
N GLY A 177 6.68 -17.48 4.26
CA GLY A 177 5.30 -17.91 4.07
C GLY A 177 4.29 -16.79 4.30
N ASN A 178 4.49 -15.97 5.34
CA ASN A 178 3.64 -14.83 5.63
C ASN A 178 3.81 -13.69 4.60
N GLN A 179 5.03 -13.45 4.10
CA GLN A 179 5.25 -12.53 2.99
C GLN A 179 4.41 -12.92 1.78
N PHE A 180 4.44 -14.18 1.40
CA PHE A 180 3.70 -14.69 0.26
C PHE A 180 2.18 -14.56 0.45
N ARG A 181 1.65 -14.82 1.65
CA ARG A 181 0.23 -14.61 1.96
C ARG A 181 -0.19 -13.15 1.78
N VAL A 182 0.64 -12.20 2.20
CA VAL A 182 0.37 -10.76 1.99
C VAL A 182 0.32 -10.43 0.49
N LEU A 183 1.26 -10.95 -0.31
CA LEU A 183 1.25 -10.72 -1.77
C LEU A 183 -0.01 -11.32 -2.44
N GLN A 184 -0.44 -12.51 -2.01
CA GLN A 184 -1.69 -13.11 -2.47
C GLN A 184 -2.91 -12.25 -2.10
N MET A 185 -2.92 -11.64 -0.90
CA MET A 185 -3.97 -10.68 -0.52
C MET A 185 -3.99 -9.46 -1.46
N VAL A 186 -2.83 -8.91 -1.81
CA VAL A 186 -2.72 -7.81 -2.78
C VAL A 186 -3.34 -8.21 -4.13
N GLN A 187 -3.03 -9.41 -4.63
CA GLN A 187 -3.63 -9.90 -5.88
C GLN A 187 -5.16 -10.06 -5.77
N LYS A 188 -5.67 -10.60 -4.66
CA LYS A 188 -7.11 -10.72 -4.43
C LYS A 188 -7.82 -9.36 -4.40
N LEU A 189 -7.20 -8.34 -3.77
CA LEU A 189 -7.73 -6.97 -3.76
C LEU A 189 -7.83 -6.40 -5.19
N SER A 190 -6.76 -6.54 -5.96
CA SER A 190 -6.72 -6.13 -7.37
C SER A 190 -7.82 -6.81 -8.20
N GLN A 191 -8.01 -8.12 -8.05
CA GLN A 191 -9.06 -8.89 -8.72
C GLN A 191 -10.48 -8.44 -8.31
N LYS A 192 -10.66 -7.96 -7.08
CA LYS A 192 -11.90 -7.34 -6.60
C LYS A 192 -12.10 -5.89 -7.10
N GLY A 193 -11.18 -5.38 -7.92
CA GLY A 193 -11.23 -4.02 -8.46
C GLY A 193 -10.71 -2.94 -7.52
N ILE A 194 -10.06 -3.29 -6.42
CA ILE A 194 -9.42 -2.33 -5.51
C ILE A 194 -8.02 -2.05 -6.05
N ALA A 195 -7.70 -0.77 -6.27
CA ALA A 195 -6.34 -0.40 -6.64
C ALA A 195 -5.39 -0.54 -5.45
N VAL A 196 -4.14 -0.93 -5.68
CA VAL A 196 -3.16 -1.08 -4.61
C VAL A 196 -1.86 -0.37 -4.97
N ILE A 197 -1.36 0.45 -4.04
CA ILE A 197 0.02 0.96 -4.06
C ILE A 197 0.76 0.32 -2.90
N LEU A 198 1.93 -0.26 -3.15
CA LEU A 198 2.77 -0.75 -2.06
C LEU A 198 4.24 -0.37 -2.29
N THR A 199 4.92 -0.11 -1.19
CA THR A 199 6.38 0.03 -1.19
C THR A 199 7.04 -1.29 -0.82
N THR A 200 8.18 -1.58 -1.41
CA THR A 200 9.03 -2.71 -1.04
C THR A 200 10.49 -2.42 -1.35
N HIS A 201 11.38 -3.15 -0.72
CA HIS A 201 12.80 -3.20 -1.06
C HIS A 201 13.20 -4.54 -1.72
N MET A 202 12.21 -5.40 -2.04
CA MET A 202 12.43 -6.72 -2.64
C MET A 202 11.92 -6.76 -4.09
N PRO A 203 12.78 -6.78 -5.12
CA PRO A 203 12.36 -6.78 -6.52
C PRO A 203 11.54 -8.01 -6.90
N ASP A 204 11.79 -9.16 -6.27
CA ASP A 204 11.03 -10.40 -6.51
C ASP A 204 9.53 -10.25 -6.19
N GLN A 205 9.17 -9.39 -5.24
CA GLN A 205 7.78 -9.09 -4.92
C GLN A 205 7.09 -8.31 -6.04
N ALA A 206 7.81 -7.35 -6.66
CA ALA A 206 7.30 -6.62 -7.81
C ALA A 206 7.13 -7.55 -9.02
N PHE A 207 8.09 -8.42 -9.29
CA PHE A 207 7.96 -9.44 -10.35
C PHE A 207 6.82 -10.43 -10.09
N TYR A 208 6.57 -10.79 -8.82
CA TYR A 208 5.46 -11.66 -8.44
C TYR A 208 4.10 -11.01 -8.65
N LEU A 209 3.96 -9.74 -8.26
CA LEU A 209 2.70 -9.01 -8.40
C LEU A 209 2.42 -8.60 -9.84
N GLY A 210 3.48 -8.36 -10.62
CA GLY A 210 3.34 -7.81 -11.97
C GLY A 210 2.79 -6.37 -11.96
N GLY A 211 2.18 -5.97 -13.07
CA GLY A 211 1.52 -4.67 -13.18
C GLY A 211 2.48 -3.49 -13.28
N LYS A 212 2.09 -2.35 -12.73
CA LYS A 212 2.91 -1.14 -12.72
C LYS A 212 3.99 -1.21 -11.66
N THR A 213 5.18 -0.78 -12.02
CA THR A 213 6.29 -0.65 -11.10
C THR A 213 6.90 0.73 -11.24
N ALA A 214 7.35 1.27 -10.12
CA ALA A 214 8.00 2.57 -10.08
C ALA A 214 9.31 2.51 -9.29
N ILE A 215 10.32 3.23 -9.76
CA ILE A 215 11.56 3.47 -9.02
C ILE A 215 11.58 4.91 -8.58
N LEU A 216 11.57 5.13 -7.26
CA LEU A 216 11.69 6.47 -6.69
C LEU A 216 13.16 6.89 -6.64
N LYS A 217 13.46 8.04 -7.23
CA LYS A 217 14.77 8.70 -7.27
C LYS A 217 14.64 10.15 -6.76
N PRO A 218 15.72 10.82 -6.37
CA PRO A 218 15.65 12.23 -5.97
C PRO A 218 15.07 13.13 -7.08
N GLN A 219 15.35 12.81 -8.34
CA GLN A 219 14.93 13.61 -9.51
C GLN A 219 13.50 13.30 -9.97
N GLY A 220 12.87 12.22 -9.48
CA GLY A 220 11.53 11.86 -9.90
C GLY A 220 11.18 10.39 -9.70
N LEU A 221 10.10 9.97 -10.35
CA LEU A 221 9.58 8.62 -10.33
C LEU A 221 9.59 8.05 -11.75
N GLU A 222 10.38 7.00 -11.97
CA GLU A 222 10.33 6.22 -13.22
C GLU A 222 9.21 5.20 -13.09
N VAL A 223 8.22 5.25 -13.97
CA VAL A 223 7.02 4.40 -13.91
C VAL A 223 6.81 3.65 -15.22
N GLY A 224 6.53 2.37 -15.15
CA GLY A 224 6.22 1.53 -16.32
C GLY A 224 5.80 0.12 -15.92
N HIS A 225 5.80 -0.79 -16.88
CA HIS A 225 5.59 -2.20 -16.59
C HIS A 225 6.81 -2.78 -15.86
N VAL A 226 6.60 -3.74 -14.97
CA VAL A 226 7.67 -4.31 -14.13
C VAL A 226 8.88 -4.78 -14.92
N GLN A 227 8.68 -5.41 -16.08
CA GLN A 227 9.75 -5.93 -16.91
C GLN A 227 10.56 -4.83 -17.63
N ASP A 228 9.94 -3.68 -17.88
CA ASP A 228 10.60 -2.55 -18.55
C ASP A 228 11.39 -1.70 -17.55
N ILE A 229 10.91 -1.59 -16.32
CA ILE A 229 11.48 -0.73 -15.28
C ILE A 229 12.55 -1.46 -14.46
N LEU A 230 12.32 -2.72 -14.06
CA LEU A 230 13.25 -3.48 -13.24
C LEU A 230 14.26 -4.24 -14.11
N THR A 231 15.18 -3.50 -14.73
CA THR A 231 16.32 -4.06 -15.45
C THR A 231 17.47 -4.39 -14.49
N GLU A 232 18.41 -5.27 -14.91
CA GLU A 232 19.63 -5.57 -14.14
C GLU A 232 20.34 -4.27 -13.75
N ARG A 233 20.53 -3.37 -14.71
CA ARG A 233 21.18 -2.06 -14.48
C ARG A 233 20.45 -1.20 -13.44
N ALA A 234 19.11 -1.08 -13.55
CA ALA A 234 18.34 -0.29 -12.60
C ALA A 234 18.41 -0.84 -11.18
N LEU A 235 18.39 -2.17 -11.04
CA LEU A 235 18.52 -2.85 -9.76
C LEU A 235 19.93 -2.73 -9.18
N GLU A 236 20.98 -2.83 -10.02
CA GLU A 236 22.36 -2.57 -9.61
C GLU A 236 22.55 -1.13 -9.11
N GLU A 237 21.93 -0.15 -9.74
CA GLU A 237 21.93 1.24 -9.29
C GLU A 237 21.27 1.41 -7.91
N ILE A 238 20.17 0.70 -7.63
CA ILE A 238 19.44 0.78 -6.36
C ILE A 238 20.20 0.09 -5.23
N TYR A 239 20.65 -1.16 -5.48
CA TYR A 239 21.17 -2.01 -4.42
C TYR A 239 22.69 -1.99 -4.29
N LYS A 240 23.41 -1.39 -5.25
CA LYS A 240 24.89 -1.34 -5.31
C LYS A 240 25.52 -2.73 -5.32
N LEU A 241 24.86 -3.69 -5.94
CA LEU A 241 25.25 -5.08 -6.09
C LEU A 241 25.11 -5.47 -7.55
N LYS A 242 25.92 -6.41 -8.02
CA LYS A 242 25.70 -7.04 -9.32
C LYS A 242 24.47 -7.94 -9.24
N ILE A 243 23.60 -7.83 -10.22
CA ILE A 243 22.31 -8.52 -10.24
C ILE A 243 22.11 -9.18 -11.59
N LYS A 244 21.60 -10.40 -11.54
CA LYS A 244 21.14 -11.17 -12.70
C LYS A 244 19.64 -11.39 -12.61
N LEU A 245 18.93 -11.16 -13.70
CA LEU A 245 17.53 -11.50 -13.84
C LEU A 245 17.39 -12.82 -14.60
N LEU A 246 16.70 -13.79 -14.01
CA LEU A 246 16.43 -15.09 -14.62
C LEU A 246 14.90 -15.25 -14.78
N TYR A 247 14.48 -15.52 -16.02
CA TYR A 247 13.10 -15.89 -16.28
C TYR A 247 12.91 -17.40 -16.06
N LEU A 248 11.91 -17.76 -15.27
CA LEU A 248 11.52 -19.15 -14.99
C LEU A 248 10.25 -19.48 -15.79
N PRO A 249 10.36 -20.21 -16.92
CA PRO A 249 9.25 -20.46 -17.84
C PRO A 249 8.07 -21.21 -17.18
N GLU A 250 8.38 -22.19 -16.34
CA GLU A 250 7.38 -23.01 -15.64
C GLU A 250 6.48 -22.18 -14.71
N GLN A 251 7.08 -21.19 -14.02
CA GLN A 251 6.39 -20.28 -13.10
C GLN A 251 5.94 -18.98 -13.77
N ARG A 252 6.29 -18.77 -15.06
CA ARG A 252 6.06 -17.54 -15.83
C ARG A 252 6.48 -16.29 -15.08
N ARG A 253 7.61 -16.36 -14.40
CA ARG A 253 8.09 -15.31 -13.49
C ARG A 253 9.59 -15.06 -13.63
N THR A 254 9.97 -13.78 -13.52
CA THR A 254 11.37 -13.37 -13.37
C THR A 254 11.76 -13.40 -11.89
N ILE A 255 12.96 -13.83 -11.59
CA ILE A 255 13.60 -13.77 -10.26
C ILE A 255 14.88 -12.95 -10.34
N CYS A 256 15.24 -12.33 -9.21
CA CYS A 256 16.39 -11.48 -9.05
C CYS A 256 17.47 -12.23 -8.21
N ILE A 257 18.66 -12.40 -8.78
CA ILE A 257 19.78 -13.09 -8.12
C ILE A 257 20.96 -12.13 -7.98
N PRO A 258 21.34 -11.73 -6.76
CA PRO A 258 22.57 -11.00 -6.52
C PRO A 258 23.79 -11.95 -6.64
N TYR A 259 24.94 -11.43 -7.14
CA TYR A 259 26.20 -12.19 -7.26
C TYR A 259 27.43 -11.30 -7.15
#